data_86f545ca5e9b4b005ff72b9cc32ca5e9
#
_entry.id   86f545ca5e9b4b005ff72b9cc32ca5e9
#
_cell.length_a   1.000
_cell.length_b   1.000
_cell.length_c   1.000
_cell.angle_alpha   90.00
_cell.angle_beta   90.00
_cell.angle_gamma   90.00
#
_symmetry.space_group_name_H-M   'P 1'
#
loop_
_entity.id
_entity.type
_entity.pdbx_description
1 polymer ?
#
loop_
_entity_poly.entity_id
_entity_poly.type
_entity_poly.pdbx_seq_one_letter_code
_entity_poly.pdbx_strand_id
1 'polypeptide(L)'
;MCWEIVVSCALSLSLSLNTFPVHHISCLILDLTSFQKSEWLDLRSLKMQPTQEDPLTVSQTLTKLLGKDTIQIEIIPEKKGLFLKHVEYQVTSQRFKISVYRRYSDFDVFHELMLQRFAYRMVPALPPKRMLKGVLTSTSGGEFIEGRRRALARFINLVARHPFFSEDELLKTFLTFNGSDVQTKLRDAFKKMGDEFLTCRLATQAKEYLPADIQAQFSSSRELIKNIHNSFHKLRDRAEKMAERSKENATDLLMFGKELSTLGTDSSPIPPMASSQSTWGSLRQSLKGLSVEFGVLADKAVQQGRREEDDVVEKLNIFLDLLQSYKDLCERHEKGVLHEHQRALQRYSVMKRQMMSATVQPKEQGSVEQLESRIVQQENAIQTMELRNYFSLFCLHQETQLVFTYLPITSHILGALVNSQVQGHREMGEVWTALHPKLTCLFGGSNGLQSPPLSPK
;
A
#
# COMPACT_ATOMS: atom_id res chain seq x y z
N MET A 1 0.34 -23.72 -15.21
CA MET A 1 -0.93 -23.61 -15.94
C MET A 1 -1.84 -22.47 -15.48
N CYS A 2 -2.09 -22.23 -14.20
CA CYS A 2 -2.84 -21.00 -13.77
C CYS A 2 -2.12 -19.67 -13.99
N TRP A 3 -0.81 -19.69 -14.14
CA TRP A 3 0.02 -18.48 -14.27
C TRP A 3 0.02 -17.88 -15.67
N GLU A 4 -0.07 -18.70 -16.70
CA GLU A 4 -0.14 -18.25 -18.10
C GLU A 4 -1.48 -17.53 -18.39
N ILE A 5 -2.56 -17.92 -17.71
CA ILE A 5 -3.88 -17.32 -17.87
C ILE A 5 -3.95 -15.92 -17.27
N VAL A 6 -3.35 -15.69 -16.10
CA VAL A 6 -3.33 -14.37 -15.44
C VAL A 6 -2.43 -13.38 -16.18
N VAL A 7 -1.28 -13.84 -16.68
CA VAL A 7 -0.37 -13.00 -17.48
C VAL A 7 -0.95 -12.74 -18.88
N SER A 8 -1.59 -13.73 -19.50
CA SER A 8 -2.27 -13.58 -20.78
C SER A 8 -3.46 -12.62 -20.69
N CYS A 9 -4.28 -12.69 -19.62
CA CYS A 9 -5.36 -11.72 -19.38
C CYS A 9 -4.84 -10.30 -19.12
N ALA A 10 -3.75 -10.12 -18.38
CA ALA A 10 -3.17 -8.80 -18.12
C ALA A 10 -2.53 -8.18 -19.39
N LEU A 11 -1.94 -9.00 -20.25
CA LEU A 11 -1.36 -8.55 -21.52
C LEU A 11 -2.41 -8.32 -22.61
N SER A 12 -3.49 -9.09 -22.66
CA SER A 12 -4.58 -8.88 -23.60
C SER A 12 -5.47 -7.67 -23.26
N LEU A 13 -5.59 -7.32 -21.97
CA LEU A 13 -6.26 -6.09 -21.53
C LEU A 13 -5.50 -4.81 -21.87
N SER A 14 -4.18 -4.87 -22.07
CA SER A 14 -3.38 -3.71 -22.47
C SER A 14 -3.46 -3.37 -23.97
N LEU A 15 -3.93 -4.29 -24.80
CA LEU A 15 -3.97 -4.14 -26.27
C LEU A 15 -5.36 -3.88 -26.87
N SER A 16 -6.46 -3.98 -26.11
CA SER A 16 -7.83 -3.94 -26.67
C SER A 16 -8.79 -2.91 -26.07
N LEU A 17 -8.29 -1.89 -25.35
CA LEU A 17 -9.15 -0.85 -24.75
C LEU A 17 -9.74 0.18 -25.73
N ASN A 18 -9.58 0.01 -27.02
CA ASN A 18 -10.12 0.98 -28.00
C ASN A 18 -11.32 0.51 -28.84
N THR A 19 -11.75 -0.74 -28.77
CA THR A 19 -12.92 -1.18 -29.57
C THR A 19 -13.58 -2.41 -28.98
N PHE A 20 -14.59 -2.31 -28.10
CA PHE A 20 -15.58 -3.38 -27.94
C PHE A 20 -16.88 -2.90 -27.26
N PRO A 21 -18.06 -3.36 -27.74
CA PRO A 21 -19.37 -3.00 -27.18
C PRO A 21 -19.67 -3.76 -25.88
N VAL A 22 -20.39 -3.09 -25.00
CA VAL A 22 -20.66 -3.44 -23.57
C VAL A 22 -21.36 -4.81 -23.35
N HIS A 23 -21.90 -5.44 -24.37
CA HIS A 23 -22.70 -6.68 -24.23
C HIS A 23 -21.91 -7.98 -24.01
N HIS A 24 -20.60 -8.02 -24.24
CA HIS A 24 -19.80 -9.25 -24.06
C HIS A 24 -19.16 -9.42 -22.67
N ILE A 25 -19.21 -8.40 -21.84
CA ILE A 25 -18.58 -8.46 -20.51
C ILE A 25 -19.45 -9.23 -19.50
N SER A 26 -20.76 -9.23 -19.67
CA SER A 26 -21.68 -9.96 -18.77
C SER A 26 -21.57 -11.49 -18.85
N CYS A 27 -21.20 -12.05 -19.99
CA CYS A 27 -21.04 -13.52 -20.13
C CYS A 27 -19.74 -14.04 -19.49
N LEU A 28 -18.66 -13.27 -19.51
CA LEU A 28 -17.37 -13.69 -18.94
C LEU A 28 -17.35 -13.68 -17.40
N ILE A 29 -18.21 -12.87 -16.76
CA ILE A 29 -18.33 -12.82 -15.30
C ILE A 29 -19.13 -13.98 -14.75
N LEU A 30 -20.10 -14.50 -15.48
CA LEU A 30 -20.93 -15.63 -15.08
C LEU A 30 -20.21 -16.98 -15.14
N ASP A 31 -19.26 -17.16 -16.06
CA ASP A 31 -18.46 -18.39 -16.14
C ASP A 31 -17.38 -18.52 -15.06
N LEU A 32 -16.88 -17.41 -14.53
CA LEU A 32 -15.89 -17.42 -13.44
C LEU A 32 -16.47 -17.79 -12.07
N THR A 33 -17.79 -17.67 -11.88
CA THR A 33 -18.45 -18.04 -10.62
C THR A 33 -18.87 -19.51 -10.56
N SER A 34 -19.02 -20.17 -11.70
CA SER A 34 -19.37 -21.59 -11.77
C SER A 34 -18.17 -22.53 -11.67
N PHE A 35 -16.97 -22.07 -12.00
CA PHE A 35 -15.73 -22.87 -11.95
C PHE A 35 -15.17 -23.08 -10.53
N GLN A 36 -15.64 -22.33 -9.55
CA GLN A 36 -15.10 -22.37 -8.17
C GLN A 36 -15.75 -23.40 -7.25
N LYS A 37 -16.78 -24.14 -7.67
CA LYS A 37 -17.52 -25.02 -6.73
C LYS A 37 -17.25 -26.51 -6.84
N SER A 38 -16.67 -27.03 -7.91
CA SER A 38 -16.58 -28.48 -8.12
C SER A 38 -15.24 -29.15 -7.87
N GLU A 39 -14.12 -28.41 -7.86
CA GLU A 39 -12.77 -29.01 -7.68
C GLU A 39 -12.19 -28.93 -6.27
N TRP A 40 -12.85 -28.25 -5.33
CA TRP A 40 -12.35 -28.12 -3.94
C TRP A 40 -12.85 -29.20 -2.98
N LEU A 41 -13.64 -30.15 -3.45
CA LEU A 41 -14.29 -31.15 -2.58
C LEU A 41 -13.53 -32.48 -2.43
N ASP A 42 -12.49 -32.75 -3.24
CA ASP A 42 -11.79 -34.05 -3.21
C ASP A 42 -10.45 -34.08 -2.48
N LEU A 43 -9.95 -32.94 -1.98
CA LEU A 43 -8.69 -32.88 -1.22
C LEU A 43 -8.87 -33.02 0.31
N ARG A 44 -10.09 -33.23 0.81
CA ARG A 44 -10.37 -33.36 2.26
C ARG A 44 -10.21 -34.75 2.85
N SER A 45 -9.89 -35.76 2.06
CA SER A 45 -9.83 -37.15 2.56
C SER A 45 -8.41 -37.71 2.77
N LEU A 46 -7.36 -36.95 2.53
CA LEU A 46 -6.02 -37.35 2.95
C LEU A 46 -5.80 -36.90 4.40
N LYS A 47 -6.07 -37.82 5.35
CA LYS A 47 -5.58 -37.73 6.73
C LYS A 47 -4.04 -37.74 6.67
N MET A 48 -3.42 -36.58 6.49
CA MET A 48 -1.98 -36.42 6.76
C MET A 48 -1.77 -36.49 8.28
N GLN A 49 -0.92 -37.40 8.69
CA GLN A 49 -0.33 -37.37 10.03
C GLN A 49 0.34 -36.00 10.26
N PRO A 50 0.45 -35.49 11.48
CA PRO A 50 1.15 -34.24 11.75
C PRO A 50 2.62 -34.41 11.39
N THR A 51 2.95 -34.10 10.13
CA THR A 51 4.32 -33.92 9.70
C THR A 51 4.86 -32.67 10.39
N GLN A 52 6.01 -32.80 11.01
CA GLN A 52 6.79 -31.72 11.58
C GLN A 52 6.81 -30.57 10.54
N GLU A 53 6.17 -29.43 10.86
CA GLU A 53 6.05 -28.32 9.92
C GLU A 53 7.47 -27.94 9.46
N ASP A 54 7.71 -27.92 8.15
CA ASP A 54 8.97 -27.51 7.57
C ASP A 54 9.25 -26.05 8.00
N PRO A 55 10.36 -25.80 8.73
CA PRO A 55 10.68 -24.46 9.23
C PRO A 55 10.79 -23.38 8.16
N LEU A 56 11.01 -23.81 6.91
CA LEU A 56 11.09 -22.91 5.76
C LEU A 56 9.71 -22.44 5.27
N THR A 57 8.65 -23.15 5.60
CA THR A 57 7.31 -22.90 5.08
C THR A 57 6.53 -21.90 5.96
N VAL A 58 6.00 -20.84 5.35
CA VAL A 58 5.10 -19.89 6.00
C VAL A 58 3.66 -20.29 5.75
N SER A 59 3.09 -21.14 6.62
CA SER A 59 1.70 -21.63 6.54
C SER A 59 0.67 -20.55 6.92
N GLN A 60 0.62 -19.44 6.16
CA GLN A 60 -0.30 -18.35 6.39
C GLN A 60 -1.20 -18.13 5.17
N THR A 61 -2.46 -17.79 5.42
CA THR A 61 -3.39 -17.33 4.38
C THR A 61 -3.60 -15.83 4.48
N LEU A 62 -3.96 -15.18 3.37
CA LEU A 62 -4.26 -13.73 3.38
C LEU A 62 -5.31 -13.38 4.45
N THR A 63 -6.37 -14.18 4.58
CA THR A 63 -7.41 -13.97 5.59
C THR A 63 -6.87 -14.01 7.03
N LYS A 64 -5.98 -14.97 7.33
CA LYS A 64 -5.33 -15.04 8.64
C LYS A 64 -4.43 -13.84 8.91
N LEU A 65 -3.69 -13.37 7.91
CA LEU A 65 -2.82 -12.20 8.04
C LEU A 65 -3.65 -10.94 8.29
N LEU A 66 -4.70 -10.71 7.48
CA LEU A 66 -5.57 -9.55 7.64
C LEU A 66 -6.34 -9.56 8.96
N GLY A 67 -6.64 -10.73 9.51
CA GLY A 67 -7.35 -10.90 10.78
C GLY A 67 -6.49 -10.74 12.04
N LYS A 68 -5.16 -10.62 11.93
CA LYS A 68 -4.27 -10.51 13.11
C LYS A 68 -4.53 -9.24 13.92
N ASP A 69 -4.57 -8.09 13.26
CA ASP A 69 -4.94 -6.80 13.86
C ASP A 69 -5.43 -5.83 12.79
N THR A 70 -6.23 -4.86 13.21
CA THR A 70 -6.59 -3.68 12.44
C THR A 70 -6.31 -2.45 13.28
N ILE A 71 -5.36 -1.64 12.81
CA ILE A 71 -4.93 -0.44 13.50
C ILE A 71 -5.47 0.78 12.78
N GLN A 72 -6.21 1.60 13.52
CA GLN A 72 -6.73 2.88 13.05
C GLN A 72 -5.80 3.99 13.50
N ILE A 73 -5.57 4.96 12.61
CA ILE A 73 -4.81 6.17 12.91
C ILE A 73 -5.67 7.38 12.60
N GLU A 74 -5.87 8.22 13.59
CA GLU A 74 -6.61 9.48 13.50
C GLU A 74 -5.70 10.66 13.85
N ILE A 75 -5.91 11.79 13.16
CA ILE A 75 -5.22 13.04 13.46
C ILE A 75 -5.95 13.69 14.62
N ILE A 76 -5.21 14.05 15.67
CA ILE A 76 -5.79 14.82 16.77
C ILE A 76 -5.75 16.29 16.39
N PRO A 77 -6.91 16.99 16.37
CA PRO A 77 -6.95 18.43 16.16
C PRO A 77 -6.06 19.14 17.19
N GLU A 78 -5.18 20.04 16.74
CA GLU A 78 -4.27 20.79 17.61
C GLU A 78 -5.02 21.42 18.79
N LYS A 79 -4.58 21.08 20.01
CA LYS A 79 -4.89 21.92 21.19
C LYS A 79 -4.17 23.24 20.97
N LYS A 80 -4.91 24.35 20.86
CA LYS A 80 -4.38 25.71 20.74
C LYS A 80 -3.44 26.00 21.92
N GLY A 81 -2.14 25.83 21.71
CA GLY A 81 -1.08 26.13 22.68
C GLY A 81 0.05 26.86 22.00
N LEU A 82 0.66 27.82 22.71
CA LEU A 82 1.61 28.82 22.20
C LEU A 82 2.98 28.26 21.76
N PHE A 83 3.30 26.98 21.96
CA PHE A 83 4.63 26.41 21.68
C PHE A 83 4.56 25.08 20.93
N LEU A 84 5.25 25.02 19.77
CA LEU A 84 5.60 23.86 18.94
C LEU A 84 4.42 23.03 18.42
N LYS A 85 4.07 23.29 17.16
CA LYS A 85 3.07 22.56 16.37
C LYS A 85 3.56 21.14 16.03
N HIS A 86 3.32 20.17 16.91
CA HIS A 86 3.52 18.75 16.61
C HIS A 86 2.17 18.11 16.30
N VAL A 87 2.06 17.47 15.15
CA VAL A 87 0.89 16.63 14.84
C VAL A 87 0.99 15.36 15.67
N GLU A 88 -0.03 15.11 16.49
CA GLU A 88 -0.19 13.85 17.22
C GLU A 88 -1.23 12.98 16.51
N TYR A 89 -0.98 11.68 16.54
CA TYR A 89 -1.85 10.66 15.98
C TYR A 89 -2.37 9.78 17.10
N GLN A 90 -3.68 9.58 17.14
CA GLN A 90 -4.28 8.52 17.94
C GLN A 90 -4.14 7.21 17.18
N VAL A 91 -3.53 6.23 17.82
CA VAL A 91 -3.27 4.88 17.27
C VAL A 91 -4.11 3.91 18.08
N THR A 92 -5.11 3.30 17.45
CA THR A 92 -6.06 2.37 18.10
C THR A 92 -5.89 0.97 17.52
N SER A 93 -5.50 0.01 18.35
CA SER A 93 -5.43 -1.41 17.98
C SER A 93 -6.71 -2.14 18.36
N GLN A 94 -7.30 -2.85 17.41
CA GLN A 94 -8.49 -3.67 17.65
C GLN A 94 -8.13 -4.93 18.47
N ARG A 95 -6.95 -5.49 18.27
CA ARG A 95 -6.46 -6.67 18.99
C ARG A 95 -6.26 -6.38 20.47
N PHE A 96 -5.58 -5.29 20.81
CA PHE A 96 -5.29 -4.91 22.19
C PHE A 96 -6.42 -4.12 22.85
N LYS A 97 -7.38 -3.60 22.07
CA LYS A 97 -8.48 -2.74 22.52
C LYS A 97 -7.98 -1.50 23.29
N ILE A 98 -6.86 -0.95 22.84
CA ILE A 98 -6.17 0.20 23.44
C ILE A 98 -5.97 1.27 22.37
N SER A 99 -6.11 2.53 22.80
CA SER A 99 -5.73 3.72 22.04
C SER A 99 -4.58 4.43 22.73
N VAL A 100 -3.55 4.75 21.97
CA VAL A 100 -2.36 5.49 22.44
C VAL A 100 -2.07 6.67 21.54
N TYR A 101 -1.33 7.64 22.05
CA TYR A 101 -0.93 8.82 21.29
C TYR A 101 0.51 8.70 20.85
N ARG A 102 0.78 8.99 19.55
CA ARG A 102 2.11 8.87 18.93
C ARG A 102 2.37 10.06 18.03
N ARG A 103 3.60 10.56 18.08
CA ARG A 103 4.13 11.55 17.13
C ARG A 103 4.86 10.85 16.00
N TYR A 104 5.10 11.56 14.91
CA TYR A 104 5.90 11.01 13.82
C TYR A 104 7.29 10.53 14.29
N SER A 105 7.93 11.25 15.21
CA SER A 105 9.22 10.85 15.80
C SER A 105 9.19 9.51 16.55
N ASP A 106 8.02 9.13 17.07
CA ASP A 106 7.86 7.85 17.76
C ASP A 106 7.78 6.69 16.74
N PHE A 107 7.12 6.92 15.61
CA PHE A 107 7.17 5.99 14.48
C PHE A 107 8.58 5.86 13.90
N ASP A 108 9.33 6.96 13.82
CA ASP A 108 10.71 7.02 13.31
C ASP A 108 11.63 6.12 14.16
N VAL A 109 11.60 6.30 15.49
CA VAL A 109 12.36 5.46 16.44
C VAL A 109 11.90 4.00 16.40
N PHE A 110 10.58 3.76 16.36
CA PHE A 110 10.05 2.40 16.25
C PHE A 110 10.53 1.70 14.98
N HIS A 111 10.46 2.38 13.83
CA HIS A 111 10.93 1.85 12.55
C HIS A 111 12.44 1.55 12.56
N GLU A 112 13.25 2.46 13.10
CA GLU A 112 14.69 2.25 13.26
C GLU A 112 15.00 0.99 14.05
N LEU A 113 14.34 0.82 15.20
CA LEU A 113 14.50 -0.37 16.05
C LEU A 113 13.99 -1.65 15.39
N MET A 114 12.89 -1.57 14.63
CA MET A 114 12.40 -2.70 13.83
C MET A 114 13.42 -3.13 12.77
N LEU A 115 14.08 -2.18 12.07
CA LEU A 115 15.13 -2.49 11.11
C LEU A 115 16.37 -3.11 11.76
N GLN A 116 16.73 -2.68 12.97
CA GLN A 116 17.84 -3.28 13.72
C GLN A 116 17.49 -4.68 14.25
N ARG A 117 16.27 -4.86 14.75
CA ARG A 117 15.78 -6.15 15.27
C ARG A 117 15.61 -7.18 14.15
N PHE A 118 15.02 -6.77 13.04
CA PHE A 118 14.62 -7.60 11.93
C PHE A 118 15.36 -7.21 10.65
N ALA A 119 16.68 -7.16 10.72
CA ALA A 119 17.53 -6.75 9.59
C ALA A 119 17.32 -7.62 8.33
N TYR A 120 16.88 -8.86 8.52
CA TYR A 120 16.67 -9.87 7.46
C TYR A 120 15.20 -10.04 7.07
N ARG A 121 14.31 -9.15 7.50
CA ARG A 121 12.87 -9.17 7.19
C ARG A 121 12.43 -7.94 6.41
N MET A 122 11.30 -8.03 5.71
CA MET A 122 10.74 -6.91 4.96
C MET A 122 9.98 -5.94 5.90
N VAL A 123 10.72 -5.01 6.49
CA VAL A 123 10.13 -3.92 7.29
C VAL A 123 9.65 -2.83 6.34
N PRO A 124 8.35 -2.43 6.38
CA PRO A 124 7.82 -1.39 5.51
C PRO A 124 8.47 -0.03 5.77
N ALA A 125 8.61 0.79 4.74
CA ALA A 125 9.17 2.13 4.86
C ALA A 125 8.18 3.12 5.50
N LEU A 126 8.69 4.12 6.19
CA LEU A 126 7.90 5.25 6.66
C LEU A 126 7.70 6.31 5.57
N PRO A 127 6.57 7.05 5.58
CA PRO A 127 6.42 8.23 4.74
C PRO A 127 7.49 9.29 5.04
N PRO A 128 7.80 10.20 4.11
CA PRO A 128 8.84 11.20 4.31
C PRO A 128 8.51 12.15 5.47
N LYS A 129 9.54 12.51 6.24
CA LYS A 129 9.44 13.35 7.45
C LYS A 129 9.02 14.78 7.14
N ARG A 130 9.39 15.32 5.96
CA ARG A 130 9.11 16.69 5.52
C ARG A 130 8.65 16.68 4.07
N MET A 131 7.83 17.67 3.70
CA MET A 131 7.56 17.95 2.30
C MET A 131 8.87 18.31 1.59
N LEU A 132 9.06 17.81 0.38
CA LEU A 132 10.14 18.26 -0.49
C LEU A 132 10.00 19.77 -0.70
N LYS A 133 11.09 20.53 -0.47
CA LYS A 133 11.12 21.98 -0.72
C LYS A 133 10.79 22.23 -2.19
N GLY A 134 9.66 22.83 -2.49
CA GLY A 134 9.24 23.17 -3.85
C GLY A 134 7.74 23.07 -4.13
N VAL A 135 6.95 22.40 -3.28
CA VAL A 135 5.48 22.29 -3.42
C VAL A 135 4.84 23.11 -2.29
N LEU A 136 4.95 24.42 -2.37
CA LEU A 136 4.32 25.36 -1.42
C LEU A 136 3.15 26.06 -2.12
N THR A 137 1.98 25.42 -2.10
CA THR A 137 0.72 26.14 -2.17
C THR A 137 0.02 26.01 -0.82
N SER A 138 -0.62 27.05 -0.34
CA SER A 138 -1.19 27.16 1.00
C SER A 138 -2.30 26.15 1.34
N THR A 139 -2.84 25.45 0.36
CA THR A 139 -3.80 24.33 0.48
C THR A 139 -3.13 22.99 0.79
N SER A 140 -1.82 22.85 0.57
CA SER A 140 -1.09 21.57 0.61
C SER A 140 -0.76 21.04 2.01
N GLY A 141 -0.91 21.84 3.06
CA GLY A 141 -0.54 21.43 4.44
C GLY A 141 -1.46 20.34 5.01
N GLY A 142 -2.76 20.48 4.82
CA GLY A 142 -3.77 19.52 5.28
C GLY A 142 -3.71 18.21 4.50
N GLU A 143 -3.57 18.29 3.19
CA GLU A 143 -3.45 17.12 2.30
C GLU A 143 -2.18 16.31 2.60
N PHE A 144 -1.06 17.01 2.86
CA PHE A 144 0.17 16.34 3.26
C PHE A 144 0.05 15.60 4.60
N ILE A 145 -0.62 16.18 5.59
CA ILE A 145 -0.83 15.57 6.90
C ILE A 145 -1.76 14.35 6.75
N GLU A 146 -2.82 14.46 5.95
CA GLU A 146 -3.74 13.35 5.67
C GLU A 146 -3.05 12.23 4.88
N GLY A 147 -2.28 12.55 3.85
CA GLY A 147 -1.47 11.57 3.11
C GLY A 147 -0.48 10.85 4.01
N ARG A 148 0.17 11.58 4.95
CA ARG A 148 1.04 10.99 5.97
C ARG A 148 0.27 10.07 6.92
N ARG A 149 -0.90 10.48 7.40
CA ARG A 149 -1.76 9.64 8.24
C ARG A 149 -2.09 8.32 7.58
N ARG A 150 -2.53 8.35 6.30
CA ARG A 150 -2.82 7.14 5.50
C ARG A 150 -1.59 6.25 5.38
N ALA A 151 -0.42 6.82 5.07
CA ALA A 151 0.81 6.06 4.94
C ALA A 151 1.30 5.45 6.28
N LEU A 152 1.15 6.17 7.40
CA LEU A 152 1.41 5.63 8.73
C LEU A 152 0.45 4.49 9.09
N ALA A 153 -0.82 4.59 8.68
CA ALA A 153 -1.80 3.53 8.86
C ALA A 153 -1.42 2.28 8.05
N ARG A 154 -0.99 2.42 6.79
CA ARG A 154 -0.48 1.30 5.99
C ARG A 154 0.74 0.66 6.62
N PHE A 155 1.74 1.47 7.00
CA PHE A 155 2.96 1.02 7.66
C PHE A 155 2.65 0.14 8.88
N ILE A 156 1.90 0.67 9.85
CA ILE A 156 1.66 -0.04 11.10
C ILE A 156 0.78 -1.29 10.92
N ASN A 157 -0.17 -1.27 9.99
CA ASN A 157 -0.98 -2.43 9.67
C ASN A 157 -0.17 -3.54 8.98
N LEU A 158 0.76 -3.21 8.08
CA LEU A 158 1.67 -4.18 7.48
C LEU A 158 2.57 -4.81 8.56
N VAL A 159 3.11 -4.01 9.48
CA VAL A 159 3.91 -4.50 10.60
C VAL A 159 3.08 -5.42 11.52
N ALA A 160 1.89 -5.00 11.91
CA ALA A 160 1.04 -5.76 12.84
C ALA A 160 0.51 -7.07 12.24
N ARG A 161 0.41 -7.15 10.93
CA ARG A 161 -0.05 -8.35 10.20
C ARG A 161 1.08 -9.30 9.82
N HIS A 162 2.33 -8.86 9.92
CA HIS A 162 3.48 -9.68 9.58
C HIS A 162 3.64 -10.85 10.57
N PRO A 163 3.89 -12.09 10.11
CA PRO A 163 3.93 -13.27 10.98
C PRO A 163 4.93 -13.15 12.15
N PHE A 164 6.10 -12.58 11.89
CA PHE A 164 7.18 -12.47 12.86
C PHE A 164 7.12 -11.20 13.71
N PHE A 165 6.51 -10.11 13.20
CA PHE A 165 6.44 -8.84 13.95
C PHE A 165 5.24 -8.77 14.88
N SER A 166 4.14 -9.47 14.54
CA SER A 166 2.85 -9.36 15.25
C SER A 166 2.93 -9.72 16.74
N GLU A 167 3.89 -10.57 17.12
CA GLU A 167 4.10 -11.02 18.51
C GLU A 167 5.32 -10.37 19.17
N ASP A 168 6.03 -9.48 18.45
CA ASP A 168 7.25 -8.86 18.99
C ASP A 168 6.94 -7.79 20.05
N GLU A 169 7.77 -7.74 21.09
CA GLU A 169 7.59 -6.83 22.22
C GLU A 169 7.75 -5.35 21.82
N LEU A 170 8.53 -5.04 20.76
CA LEU A 170 8.61 -3.67 20.23
C LEU A 170 7.26 -3.20 19.71
N LEU A 171 6.58 -4.03 18.91
CA LEU A 171 5.25 -3.70 18.39
C LEU A 171 4.24 -3.57 19.54
N LYS A 172 4.23 -4.53 20.47
CA LYS A 172 3.35 -4.50 21.63
C LYS A 172 3.58 -3.24 22.46
N THR A 173 4.83 -2.91 22.77
CA THR A 173 5.18 -1.67 23.48
C THR A 173 4.71 -0.44 22.72
N PHE A 174 4.93 -0.39 21.39
CA PHE A 174 4.49 0.73 20.58
C PHE A 174 2.97 0.91 20.60
N LEU A 175 2.19 -0.18 20.58
CA LEU A 175 0.72 -0.13 20.52
C LEU A 175 0.03 0.01 21.89
N THR A 176 0.71 -0.31 23.00
CA THR A 176 0.04 -0.40 24.31
C THR A 176 0.59 0.54 25.37
N PHE A 177 1.84 1.00 25.26
CA PHE A 177 2.44 1.87 26.27
C PHE A 177 1.83 3.28 26.22
N ASN A 178 1.22 3.70 27.33
CA ASN A 178 0.53 5.00 27.45
C ASN A 178 1.34 6.05 28.24
N GLY A 179 2.67 5.89 28.32
CA GLY A 179 3.56 6.89 28.93
C GLY A 179 4.05 7.94 27.94
N SER A 180 4.55 9.06 28.47
CA SER A 180 5.05 10.18 27.65
C SER A 180 6.35 9.88 26.91
N ASP A 181 7.17 8.94 27.40
CA ASP A 181 8.49 8.60 26.85
C ASP A 181 8.50 7.17 26.25
N VAL A 182 7.70 6.97 25.21
CA VAL A 182 7.67 5.70 24.47
C VAL A 182 9.00 5.38 23.81
N GLN A 183 9.76 6.40 23.39
CA GLN A 183 11.04 6.20 22.69
C GLN A 183 12.08 5.54 23.57
N THR A 184 12.24 6.00 24.82
CA THR A 184 13.13 5.36 25.79
C THR A 184 12.65 3.93 26.09
N LYS A 185 11.34 3.73 26.27
CA LYS A 185 10.78 2.41 26.53
C LYS A 185 11.06 1.41 25.41
N LEU A 186 10.95 1.84 24.15
CA LEU A 186 11.28 1.04 22.98
C LEU A 186 12.77 0.69 22.92
N ARG A 187 13.65 1.67 23.17
CA ARG A 187 15.11 1.42 23.20
C ARG A 187 15.51 0.45 24.32
N ASP A 188 14.89 0.54 25.48
CA ASP A 188 15.15 -0.38 26.58
C ASP A 188 14.64 -1.80 26.28
N ALA A 189 13.49 -1.92 25.61
CA ALA A 189 13.00 -3.22 25.14
C ALA A 189 13.98 -3.83 24.13
N PHE A 190 14.45 -3.05 23.14
CA PHE A 190 15.41 -3.52 22.15
C PHE A 190 16.74 -3.98 22.75
N LYS A 191 17.31 -3.21 23.72
CA LYS A 191 18.57 -3.57 24.39
C LYS A 191 18.52 -4.95 25.05
N LYS A 192 17.34 -5.37 25.51
CA LYS A 192 17.15 -6.68 26.17
C LYS A 192 17.05 -7.84 25.17
N MET A 193 16.61 -7.56 23.92
CA MET A 193 16.31 -8.60 22.95
C MET A 193 17.43 -8.82 21.91
N GLY A 194 18.08 -7.74 21.47
CA GLY A 194 19.05 -7.80 20.35
C GLY A 194 18.41 -8.07 18.98
N ASP A 195 19.20 -8.48 18.00
CA ASP A 195 18.72 -8.80 16.65
C ASP A 195 18.08 -10.21 16.57
N GLU A 196 17.30 -10.47 15.51
CA GLU A 196 16.61 -11.74 15.31
C GLU A 196 17.60 -12.91 15.16
N PHE A 197 18.75 -12.70 14.52
CA PHE A 197 19.75 -13.75 14.34
C PHE A 197 20.24 -14.31 15.69
N LEU A 198 20.42 -13.47 16.69
CA LEU A 198 20.88 -13.88 18.01
C LEU A 198 19.81 -14.63 18.82
N THR A 199 18.55 -14.40 18.52
CA THR A 199 17.41 -14.96 19.28
C THR A 199 16.72 -16.12 18.57
N CYS A 200 16.93 -16.30 17.28
CA CYS A 200 16.33 -17.38 16.49
C CYS A 200 17.10 -18.69 16.67
N ARG A 201 16.43 -19.75 17.14
CA ARG A 201 17.02 -21.08 17.34
C ARG A 201 17.56 -21.71 16.06
N LEU A 202 16.99 -21.36 14.91
CA LEU A 202 17.34 -21.91 13.60
C LEU A 202 18.43 -21.10 12.90
N ALA A 203 18.89 -19.98 13.48
CA ALA A 203 19.80 -19.07 12.79
C ALA A 203 21.13 -19.73 12.35
N THR A 204 21.70 -20.55 13.22
CA THR A 204 22.96 -21.25 12.95
C THR A 204 22.79 -22.48 12.05
N GLN A 205 21.58 -23.04 11.98
CA GLN A 205 21.22 -24.21 11.17
C GLN A 205 20.49 -23.84 9.88
N ALA A 206 20.33 -22.56 9.59
CA ALA A 206 19.56 -22.07 8.45
C ALA A 206 20.02 -22.71 7.10
N LYS A 207 21.31 -22.98 6.95
CA LYS A 207 21.89 -23.64 5.78
C LYS A 207 21.28 -25.02 5.49
N GLU A 208 20.95 -25.78 6.52
CA GLU A 208 20.45 -27.16 6.41
C GLU A 208 19.03 -27.23 5.83
N TYR A 209 18.26 -26.16 6.00
CA TYR A 209 16.90 -26.06 5.48
C TYR A 209 16.81 -25.45 4.09
N LEU A 210 17.89 -24.82 3.60
CA LEU A 210 17.88 -24.16 2.30
C LEU A 210 18.01 -25.16 1.14
N PRO A 211 17.19 -25.01 0.08
CA PRO A 211 17.36 -25.80 -1.13
C PRO A 211 18.71 -25.50 -1.81
N ALA A 212 19.25 -26.49 -2.52
CA ALA A 212 20.55 -26.37 -3.18
C ALA A 212 20.62 -25.23 -4.21
N ASP A 213 19.49 -24.88 -4.82
CA ASP A 213 19.35 -23.85 -5.84
C ASP A 213 18.81 -22.51 -5.29
N ILE A 214 18.91 -22.28 -3.97
CA ILE A 214 18.34 -21.07 -3.30
C ILE A 214 18.78 -19.77 -3.97
N GLN A 215 19.98 -19.66 -4.48
CA GLN A 215 20.48 -18.46 -5.15
C GLN A 215 19.75 -18.20 -6.48
N ALA A 216 19.45 -19.25 -7.24
CA ALA A 216 18.67 -19.16 -8.47
C ALA A 216 17.21 -18.78 -8.15
N GLN A 217 16.61 -19.41 -7.14
CA GLN A 217 15.25 -19.08 -6.66
C GLN A 217 15.15 -17.64 -6.19
N PHE A 218 16.12 -17.16 -5.42
CA PHE A 218 16.19 -15.76 -4.97
C PHE A 218 16.26 -14.79 -6.16
N SER A 219 17.17 -15.05 -7.12
CA SER A 219 17.33 -14.18 -8.29
C SER A 219 16.05 -14.10 -9.13
N SER A 220 15.41 -15.25 -9.37
CA SER A 220 14.15 -15.33 -10.13
C SER A 220 13.00 -14.62 -9.40
N SER A 221 12.85 -14.87 -8.11
CA SER A 221 11.79 -14.24 -7.28
C SER A 221 11.97 -12.73 -7.20
N ARG A 222 13.21 -12.27 -7.03
CA ARG A 222 13.54 -10.84 -6.99
C ARG A 222 13.15 -10.13 -8.29
N GLU A 223 13.51 -10.69 -9.45
CA GLU A 223 13.18 -10.09 -10.74
C GLU A 223 11.66 -10.12 -10.99
N LEU A 224 10.99 -11.22 -10.67
CA LEU A 224 9.54 -11.33 -10.76
C LEU A 224 8.84 -10.26 -9.91
N ILE A 225 9.20 -10.15 -8.62
CA ILE A 225 8.54 -9.19 -7.70
C ILE A 225 8.84 -7.76 -8.12
N LYS A 226 10.03 -7.46 -8.63
CA LYS A 226 10.36 -6.16 -9.22
C LYS A 226 9.45 -5.82 -10.42
N ASN A 227 9.19 -6.78 -11.30
CA ASN A 227 8.31 -6.58 -12.45
C ASN A 227 6.86 -6.38 -12.03
N ILE A 228 6.39 -7.16 -11.03
CA ILE A 228 5.07 -6.97 -10.41
C ILE A 228 4.98 -5.55 -9.82
N HIS A 229 5.95 -5.13 -9.00
CA HIS A 229 5.99 -3.79 -8.41
C HIS A 229 5.88 -2.69 -9.47
N ASN A 230 6.67 -2.76 -10.54
CA ASN A 230 6.68 -1.76 -11.61
C ASN A 230 5.34 -1.68 -12.34
N SER A 231 4.69 -2.82 -12.57
CA SER A 231 3.38 -2.88 -13.21
C SER A 231 2.28 -2.33 -12.30
N PHE A 232 2.28 -2.71 -11.04
CA PHE A 232 1.30 -2.21 -10.06
C PHE A 232 1.47 -0.72 -9.77
N HIS A 233 2.69 -0.18 -9.82
CA HIS A 233 2.93 1.25 -9.73
C HIS A 233 2.21 2.01 -10.87
N LYS A 234 2.31 1.50 -12.11
CA LYS A 234 1.59 2.09 -13.26
C LYS A 234 0.06 1.99 -13.10
N LEU A 235 -0.44 0.86 -12.58
CA LEU A 235 -1.88 0.69 -12.29
C LEU A 235 -2.36 1.69 -11.24
N ARG A 236 -1.61 1.87 -10.16
CA ARG A 236 -1.90 2.85 -9.13
C ARG A 236 -1.97 4.27 -9.69
N ASP A 237 -0.97 4.67 -10.49
CA ASP A 237 -0.94 5.99 -11.12
C ASP A 237 -2.16 6.24 -12.03
N ARG A 238 -2.67 5.18 -12.68
CA ARG A 238 -3.91 5.28 -13.49
C ARG A 238 -5.15 5.39 -12.61
N ALA A 239 -5.23 4.61 -11.54
CA ALA A 239 -6.35 4.67 -10.59
C ALA A 239 -6.42 6.04 -9.88
N GLU A 240 -5.29 6.61 -9.48
CA GLU A 240 -5.23 7.97 -8.93
C GLU A 240 -5.80 9.01 -9.89
N LYS A 241 -5.41 8.95 -11.17
CA LYS A 241 -5.95 9.84 -12.19
C LYS A 241 -7.44 9.63 -12.46
N MET A 242 -7.97 8.43 -12.27
CA MET A 242 -9.41 8.18 -12.35
C MET A 242 -10.14 8.87 -11.20
N ALA A 243 -9.67 8.68 -9.98
CA ALA A 243 -10.23 9.32 -8.79
C ALA A 243 -10.15 10.86 -8.86
N GLU A 244 -9.04 11.41 -9.36
CA GLU A 244 -8.87 12.85 -9.57
C GLU A 244 -9.90 13.40 -10.57
N ARG A 245 -10.06 12.75 -11.74
CA ARG A 245 -11.08 13.16 -12.72
C ARG A 245 -12.50 13.10 -12.16
N SER A 246 -12.81 12.12 -11.31
CA SER A 246 -14.13 12.08 -10.65
C SER A 246 -14.34 13.27 -9.73
N LYS A 247 -13.30 13.73 -9.03
CA LYS A 247 -13.33 14.93 -8.18
C LYS A 247 -13.42 16.23 -8.99
N GLU A 248 -12.68 16.30 -10.11
CA GLU A 248 -12.76 17.44 -11.06
C GLU A 248 -14.16 17.54 -11.66
N ASN A 249 -14.70 16.42 -12.14
CA ASN A 249 -16.08 16.36 -12.66
C ASN A 249 -17.12 16.82 -11.63
N ALA A 250 -16.94 16.46 -10.34
CA ALA A 250 -17.79 16.94 -9.27
C ALA A 250 -17.73 18.46 -9.12
N THR A 251 -16.54 19.03 -9.24
CA THR A 251 -16.34 20.48 -9.17
C THR A 251 -17.01 21.17 -10.35
N ASP A 252 -16.86 20.65 -11.56
CA ASP A 252 -17.47 21.21 -12.78
C ASP A 252 -19.01 21.18 -12.69
N LEU A 253 -19.58 20.06 -12.26
CA LEU A 253 -21.03 19.93 -12.04
C LEU A 253 -21.55 20.92 -11.00
N LEU A 254 -20.82 21.10 -9.89
CA LEU A 254 -21.17 22.06 -8.85
C LEU A 254 -21.12 23.49 -9.36
N MET A 255 -20.08 23.85 -10.11
CA MET A 255 -19.93 25.19 -10.72
C MET A 255 -21.01 25.44 -11.75
N PHE A 256 -21.34 24.46 -12.60
CA PHE A 256 -22.43 24.55 -13.56
C PHE A 256 -23.78 24.84 -12.85
N GLY A 257 -24.08 24.09 -11.78
CA GLY A 257 -25.25 24.33 -10.94
C GLY A 257 -25.28 25.73 -10.33
N LYS A 258 -24.11 26.22 -9.88
CA LYS A 258 -23.99 27.58 -9.31
C LYS A 258 -24.31 28.65 -10.35
N GLU A 259 -23.83 28.52 -11.58
CA GLU A 259 -24.14 29.48 -12.65
C GLU A 259 -25.64 29.47 -13.00
N LEU A 260 -26.27 28.30 -13.07
CA LEU A 260 -27.74 28.19 -13.23
C LEU A 260 -28.50 28.88 -12.08
N SER A 261 -28.03 28.72 -10.84
CA SER A 261 -28.64 29.41 -9.68
C SER A 261 -28.46 30.90 -9.78
N THR A 262 -27.30 31.40 -10.18
CA THR A 262 -27.01 32.83 -10.38
C THR A 262 -27.96 33.44 -11.40
N LEU A 263 -28.12 32.80 -12.57
CA LEU A 263 -29.09 33.21 -13.58
C LEU A 263 -30.54 33.17 -13.04
N GLY A 264 -30.88 32.13 -12.28
CA GLY A 264 -32.22 31.97 -11.68
C GLY A 264 -32.57 33.01 -10.59
N THR A 265 -31.54 33.62 -10.00
CA THR A 265 -31.71 34.65 -8.92
C THR A 265 -31.48 36.08 -9.43
N ASP A 266 -31.07 36.27 -10.69
CA ASP A 266 -30.84 37.59 -11.24
C ASP A 266 -32.10 38.45 -11.18
N SER A 267 -32.00 39.58 -10.49
CA SER A 267 -33.11 40.55 -10.28
C SER A 267 -33.04 41.78 -11.19
N SER A 268 -32.19 41.70 -12.23
CA SER A 268 -32.03 42.79 -13.18
C SER A 268 -33.40 43.21 -13.81
N PRO A 269 -33.68 44.48 -13.94
CA PRO A 269 -34.95 44.95 -14.49
C PRO A 269 -35.05 44.54 -15.96
N ILE A 270 -36.18 43.94 -16.32
CA ILE A 270 -36.47 43.54 -17.71
C ILE A 270 -37.12 44.73 -18.43
N PRO A 271 -36.66 45.11 -19.62
CA PRO A 271 -37.32 46.16 -20.42
C PRO A 271 -38.80 45.82 -20.63
N PRO A 272 -39.70 46.79 -20.64
CA PRO A 272 -41.13 46.57 -20.70
C PRO A 272 -41.58 46.15 -22.11
N MET A 273 -41.26 44.92 -22.49
CA MET A 273 -41.84 44.25 -23.67
C MET A 273 -42.84 43.21 -23.15
N ALA A 274 -44.13 43.42 -23.43
CA ALA A 274 -45.25 42.79 -22.75
C ALA A 274 -45.29 41.24 -22.72
N SER A 275 -44.51 40.54 -23.55
CA SER A 275 -44.44 39.08 -23.55
C SER A 275 -43.19 38.52 -22.86
N SER A 276 -42.14 39.31 -22.65
CA SER A 276 -40.85 38.86 -22.17
C SER A 276 -40.74 38.67 -20.64
N GLN A 277 -41.53 39.43 -19.86
CA GLN A 277 -41.49 39.35 -18.40
C GLN A 277 -42.01 38.01 -17.83
N SER A 278 -43.09 37.47 -18.39
CA SER A 278 -43.67 36.18 -18.00
C SER A 278 -42.75 35.02 -18.36
N THR A 279 -42.18 35.06 -19.59
CA THR A 279 -41.28 34.00 -20.08
C THR A 279 -39.97 33.97 -19.31
N TRP A 280 -39.34 35.13 -19.05
CA TRP A 280 -38.09 35.19 -18.28
C TRP A 280 -38.30 34.81 -16.81
N GLY A 281 -39.39 35.21 -16.19
CA GLY A 281 -39.74 34.83 -14.81
C GLY A 281 -39.89 33.29 -14.64
N SER A 282 -40.60 32.67 -15.60
CA SER A 282 -40.75 31.21 -15.65
C SER A 282 -39.40 30.51 -15.89
N LEU A 283 -38.60 31.00 -16.81
CA LEU A 283 -37.27 30.46 -17.12
C LEU A 283 -36.35 30.52 -15.87
N ARG A 284 -36.32 31.65 -15.19
CA ARG A 284 -35.53 31.83 -13.95
C ARG A 284 -35.89 30.79 -12.87
N GLN A 285 -37.18 30.56 -12.66
CA GLN A 285 -37.64 29.54 -11.69
C GLN A 285 -37.20 28.13 -12.13
N SER A 286 -37.24 27.82 -13.42
CA SER A 286 -36.80 26.57 -13.97
C SER A 286 -35.26 26.37 -13.82
N LEU A 287 -34.47 27.42 -14.09
CA LEU A 287 -33.02 27.40 -13.91
C LEU A 287 -32.63 27.18 -12.44
N LYS A 288 -33.36 27.83 -11.51
CA LYS A 288 -33.15 27.61 -10.09
C LYS A 288 -33.48 26.18 -9.67
N GLY A 289 -34.56 25.60 -10.18
CA GLY A 289 -34.89 24.17 -9.94
C GLY A 289 -33.82 23.23 -10.51
N LEU A 290 -33.32 23.51 -11.71
CA LEU A 290 -32.28 22.73 -12.35
C LEU A 290 -30.94 22.78 -11.58
N SER A 291 -30.58 23.93 -11.02
CA SER A 291 -29.36 24.09 -10.24
C SER A 291 -29.24 23.11 -9.08
N VAL A 292 -30.36 22.75 -8.43
CA VAL A 292 -30.41 21.79 -7.34
C VAL A 292 -30.03 20.38 -7.82
N GLU A 293 -30.50 19.98 -9.00
CA GLU A 293 -30.21 18.67 -9.56
C GLU A 293 -28.71 18.53 -9.93
N PHE A 294 -28.07 19.59 -10.40
CA PHE A 294 -26.63 19.63 -10.62
C PHE A 294 -25.84 19.50 -9.30
N GLY A 295 -26.35 19.99 -8.20
CA GLY A 295 -25.80 19.74 -6.86
C GLY A 295 -25.82 18.26 -6.51
N VAL A 296 -26.93 17.56 -6.79
CA VAL A 296 -27.05 16.11 -6.57
C VAL A 296 -26.06 15.34 -7.44
N LEU A 297 -25.90 15.71 -8.73
CA LEU A 297 -24.90 15.10 -9.63
C LEU A 297 -23.47 15.30 -9.10
N ALA A 298 -23.16 16.50 -8.62
CA ALA A 298 -21.87 16.81 -8.02
C ALA A 298 -21.58 15.91 -6.80
N ASP A 299 -22.57 15.75 -5.91
CA ASP A 299 -22.44 14.87 -4.74
C ASP A 299 -22.18 13.40 -5.13
N LYS A 300 -22.85 12.91 -6.20
CA LYS A 300 -22.60 11.56 -6.70
C LYS A 300 -21.19 11.39 -7.27
N ALA A 301 -20.67 12.39 -7.97
CA ALA A 301 -19.31 12.42 -8.48
C ALA A 301 -18.26 12.47 -7.35
N VAL A 302 -18.51 13.25 -6.28
CA VAL A 302 -17.67 13.24 -5.06
C VAL A 302 -17.62 11.85 -4.43
N GLN A 303 -18.79 11.19 -4.28
CA GLN A 303 -18.88 9.85 -3.71
C GLN A 303 -18.10 8.83 -4.56
N GLN A 304 -18.18 8.95 -5.90
CA GLN A 304 -17.42 8.11 -6.81
C GLN A 304 -15.91 8.30 -6.62
N GLY A 305 -15.41 9.53 -6.60
CA GLY A 305 -13.99 9.81 -6.38
C GLY A 305 -13.48 9.27 -5.04
N ARG A 306 -14.29 9.32 -3.98
CA ARG A 306 -13.95 8.73 -2.67
C ARG A 306 -13.86 7.21 -2.74
N ARG A 307 -14.83 6.51 -3.38
CA ARG A 307 -14.77 5.06 -3.55
C ARG A 307 -13.53 4.63 -4.33
N GLU A 308 -13.19 5.34 -5.41
CA GLU A 308 -11.99 5.06 -6.21
C GLU A 308 -10.71 5.25 -5.38
N GLU A 309 -10.65 6.29 -4.56
CA GLU A 309 -9.50 6.55 -3.68
C GLU A 309 -9.39 5.53 -2.56
N ASP A 310 -10.45 5.30 -1.79
CA ASP A 310 -10.40 4.49 -0.57
C ASP A 310 -10.38 2.98 -0.86
N ASP A 311 -11.15 2.52 -1.87
CA ASP A 311 -11.30 1.10 -2.16
C ASP A 311 -10.31 0.57 -3.20
N VAL A 312 -9.74 1.45 -4.05
CA VAL A 312 -8.82 1.03 -5.12
C VAL A 312 -7.41 1.56 -4.87
N VAL A 313 -7.25 2.89 -4.87
CA VAL A 313 -5.92 3.51 -4.77
C VAL A 313 -5.24 3.16 -3.46
N GLU A 314 -5.95 3.24 -2.34
CA GLU A 314 -5.36 2.94 -1.02
C GLU A 314 -4.96 1.46 -0.90
N LYS A 315 -5.74 0.54 -1.45
CA LYS A 315 -5.39 -0.90 -1.47
C LYS A 315 -4.21 -1.19 -2.39
N LEU A 316 -4.11 -0.49 -3.54
CA LEU A 316 -2.92 -0.55 -4.41
C LEU A 316 -1.67 -0.06 -3.67
N ASN A 317 -1.77 1.03 -2.91
CA ASN A 317 -0.68 1.56 -2.11
C ASN A 317 -0.23 0.56 -1.03
N ILE A 318 -1.16 -0.13 -0.33
CA ILE A 318 -0.80 -1.19 0.65
C ILE A 318 0.04 -2.28 -0.01
N PHE A 319 -0.38 -2.75 -1.19
CA PHE A 319 0.35 -3.79 -1.90
C PHE A 319 1.71 -3.30 -2.41
N LEU A 320 1.79 -2.07 -2.91
CA LEU A 320 3.05 -1.45 -3.33
C LEU A 320 4.02 -1.23 -2.16
N ASP A 321 3.53 -0.80 -1.00
CA ASP A 321 4.35 -0.64 0.21
C ASP A 321 4.95 -2.01 0.65
N LEU A 322 4.17 -3.10 0.54
CA LEU A 322 4.66 -4.47 0.79
C LEU A 322 5.76 -4.87 -0.21
N LEU A 323 5.51 -4.69 -1.51
CA LEU A 323 6.48 -5.04 -2.56
C LEU A 323 7.75 -4.19 -2.46
N GLN A 324 7.63 -2.92 -2.09
CA GLN A 324 8.78 -2.04 -1.84
C GLN A 324 9.60 -2.53 -0.66
N SER A 325 8.96 -2.96 0.45
CA SER A 325 9.68 -3.50 1.61
C SER A 325 10.48 -4.77 1.28
N TYR A 326 9.98 -5.60 0.36
CA TYR A 326 10.72 -6.75 -0.16
C TYR A 326 11.93 -6.32 -1.02
N LYS A 327 11.77 -5.31 -1.88
CA LYS A 327 12.89 -4.75 -2.66
C LYS A 327 13.98 -4.19 -1.75
N ASP A 328 13.59 -3.45 -0.71
CA ASP A 328 14.51 -2.88 0.27
C ASP A 328 15.25 -4.00 1.04
N LEU A 329 14.57 -5.10 1.35
CA LEU A 329 15.20 -6.29 1.94
C LEU A 329 16.23 -6.92 1.01
N CYS A 330 15.90 -7.12 -0.28
CA CYS A 330 16.85 -7.64 -1.28
C CYS A 330 18.09 -6.74 -1.36
N GLU A 331 17.90 -5.43 -1.35
CA GLU A 331 19.01 -4.46 -1.38
C GLU A 331 19.88 -4.53 -0.12
N ARG A 332 19.28 -4.68 1.08
CA ARG A 332 20.03 -4.88 2.33
C ARG A 332 20.83 -6.18 2.31
N HIS A 333 20.28 -7.26 1.74
CA HIS A 333 21.00 -8.52 1.58
C HIS A 333 22.22 -8.35 0.66
N GLU A 334 22.03 -7.77 -0.52
CA GLU A 334 23.09 -7.65 -1.53
C GLU A 334 24.17 -6.64 -1.14
N LYS A 335 23.78 -5.42 -0.76
CA LYS A 335 24.70 -4.33 -0.44
C LYS A 335 25.26 -4.40 0.99
N GLY A 336 24.54 -5.03 1.91
CA GLY A 336 24.96 -5.26 3.29
C GLY A 336 25.65 -6.61 3.43
N VAL A 337 24.85 -7.66 3.59
CA VAL A 337 25.33 -9.00 4.01
C VAL A 337 26.38 -9.57 3.07
N LEU A 338 26.11 -9.63 1.76
CA LEU A 338 27.04 -10.20 0.76
C LEU A 338 28.29 -9.35 0.60
N HIS A 339 28.12 -8.04 0.51
CA HIS A 339 29.24 -7.14 0.29
C HIS A 339 30.18 -7.06 1.50
N GLU A 340 29.65 -7.09 2.72
CA GLU A 340 30.46 -7.15 3.94
C GLU A 340 31.24 -8.47 4.05
N HIS A 341 30.60 -9.58 3.71
CA HIS A 341 31.26 -10.88 3.66
C HIS A 341 32.39 -10.89 2.63
N GLN A 342 32.18 -10.41 1.42
CA GLN A 342 33.23 -10.29 0.40
C GLN A 342 34.40 -9.40 0.85
N ARG A 343 34.11 -8.26 1.47
CA ARG A 343 35.16 -7.39 2.04
C ARG A 343 35.94 -8.08 3.16
N ALA A 344 35.28 -8.89 3.99
CA ALA A 344 35.96 -9.66 5.04
C ALA A 344 36.90 -10.69 4.47
N LEU A 345 36.49 -11.43 3.43
CA LEU A 345 37.33 -12.38 2.68
C LEU A 345 38.55 -11.70 2.03
N GLN A 346 38.35 -10.52 1.42
CA GLN A 346 39.43 -9.75 0.84
C GLN A 346 40.48 -9.33 1.91
N ARG A 347 40.00 -8.78 3.04
CA ARG A 347 40.89 -8.43 4.17
C ARG A 347 41.67 -9.62 4.68
N TYR A 348 41.02 -10.75 4.83
CA TYR A 348 41.63 -12.00 5.24
C TYR A 348 42.73 -12.43 4.27
N SER A 349 42.49 -12.41 2.95
CA SER A 349 43.48 -12.79 1.94
C SER A 349 44.71 -11.87 1.94
N VAL A 350 44.51 -10.56 2.25
CA VAL A 350 45.63 -9.62 2.42
C VAL A 350 46.44 -9.96 3.67
N MET A 351 45.80 -10.20 4.81
CA MET A 351 46.49 -10.57 6.06
C MET A 351 47.25 -11.88 5.94
N LYS A 352 46.70 -12.92 5.26
CA LYS A 352 47.42 -14.16 4.94
C LYS A 352 48.65 -13.91 4.10
N ARG A 353 48.60 -13.07 3.07
CA ARG A 353 49.78 -12.71 2.26
C ARG A 353 50.84 -11.97 3.10
N GLN A 354 50.44 -11.06 3.96
CA GLN A 354 51.33 -10.34 4.88
C GLN A 354 52.03 -11.33 5.83
N MET A 355 51.28 -12.30 6.37
CA MET A 355 51.82 -13.35 7.22
C MET A 355 52.88 -14.17 6.51
N MET A 356 52.59 -14.62 5.26
CA MET A 356 53.56 -15.37 4.45
C MET A 356 54.83 -14.54 4.17
N SER A 357 54.70 -13.24 3.93
CA SER A 357 55.85 -12.34 3.73
C SER A 357 56.65 -12.13 5.04
N ALA A 358 55.98 -12.03 6.19
CA ALA A 358 56.64 -11.88 7.49
C ALA A 358 57.40 -13.13 7.93
N THR A 359 56.96 -14.34 7.49
CA THR A 359 57.62 -15.61 7.77
C THR A 359 58.92 -15.80 6.96
N VAL A 360 59.00 -15.16 5.77
CA VAL A 360 60.19 -15.23 4.88
C VAL A 360 61.25 -14.19 5.30
N GLN A 361 60.85 -13.06 5.89
CA GLN A 361 61.75 -12.03 6.44
C GLN A 361 61.41 -11.83 7.90
N PRO A 362 62.20 -12.35 8.86
CA PRO A 362 61.86 -12.25 10.27
C PRO A 362 61.95 -10.80 10.73
N LYS A 363 60.74 -10.19 10.81
CA LYS A 363 60.50 -8.94 11.56
C LYS A 363 60.25 -9.33 13.04
N GLU A 364 60.41 -8.35 13.93
CA GLU A 364 60.25 -8.52 15.36
C GLU A 364 59.09 -9.49 15.76
N GLN A 365 59.42 -10.46 16.60
CA GLN A 365 58.57 -11.59 16.98
C GLN A 365 57.15 -11.14 17.45
N GLY A 366 57.01 -10.00 18.15
CA GLY A 366 55.73 -9.44 18.61
C GLY A 366 54.79 -8.98 17.48
N SER A 367 55.31 -8.69 16.28
CA SER A 367 54.48 -8.28 15.13
C SER A 367 53.81 -9.48 14.43
N VAL A 368 54.43 -10.66 14.51
CA VAL A 368 53.91 -11.93 13.94
C VAL A 368 52.76 -12.44 14.80
N GLU A 369 52.93 -12.47 16.13
CA GLU A 369 51.90 -12.91 17.07
C GLU A 369 50.63 -12.03 17.01
N GLN A 370 50.82 -10.69 16.85
CA GLN A 370 49.67 -9.77 16.65
C GLN A 370 48.94 -10.08 15.31
N LEU A 371 49.68 -10.41 14.25
CA LEU A 371 49.08 -10.70 12.96
C LEU A 371 48.32 -12.03 13.00
N GLU A 372 48.84 -13.05 13.69
CA GLU A 372 48.17 -14.34 13.92
C GLU A 372 46.87 -14.13 14.69
N SER A 373 46.88 -13.38 15.80
CA SER A 373 45.67 -13.07 16.56
C SER A 373 44.61 -12.37 15.72
N ARG A 374 45.01 -11.42 14.85
CA ARG A 374 44.10 -10.70 13.93
C ARG A 374 43.55 -11.62 12.85
N ILE A 375 44.33 -12.59 12.35
CA ILE A 375 43.88 -13.60 11.37
C ILE A 375 42.80 -14.47 12.01
N VAL A 376 43.01 -15.01 13.23
CA VAL A 376 42.03 -15.82 13.96
C VAL A 376 40.75 -15.06 14.23
N GLN A 377 40.83 -13.79 14.64
CA GLN A 377 39.66 -12.92 14.83
C GLN A 377 38.89 -12.74 13.52
N GLN A 378 39.60 -12.54 12.39
CA GLN A 378 38.98 -12.38 11.08
C GLN A 378 38.33 -13.69 10.58
N GLU A 379 38.93 -14.86 10.83
CA GLU A 379 38.32 -16.16 10.53
C GLU A 379 37.00 -16.36 11.27
N ASN A 380 36.95 -16.08 12.58
CA ASN A 380 35.72 -16.13 13.37
C ASN A 380 34.65 -15.14 12.88
N ALA A 381 35.08 -13.94 12.48
CA ALA A 381 34.17 -12.95 11.89
C ALA A 381 33.58 -13.44 10.55
N ILE A 382 34.40 -14.05 9.67
CA ILE A 382 33.96 -14.62 8.40
C ILE A 382 32.94 -15.74 8.61
N GLN A 383 33.19 -16.66 9.56
CA GLN A 383 32.26 -17.73 9.90
C GLN A 383 30.90 -17.17 10.36
N THR A 384 30.94 -16.16 11.24
CA THR A 384 29.71 -15.49 11.68
C THR A 384 28.97 -14.82 10.53
N MET A 385 29.69 -14.16 9.61
CA MET A 385 29.08 -13.54 8.42
C MET A 385 28.51 -14.58 7.46
N GLU A 386 29.12 -15.73 7.32
CA GLU A 386 28.59 -16.85 6.52
C GLU A 386 27.28 -17.37 7.10
N LEU A 387 27.21 -17.59 8.40
CA LEU A 387 25.96 -17.98 9.09
C LEU A 387 24.86 -16.92 8.91
N ARG A 388 25.19 -15.63 9.06
CA ARG A 388 24.26 -14.54 8.79
C ARG A 388 23.80 -14.47 7.34
N ASN A 389 24.65 -14.81 6.38
CA ASN A 389 24.28 -14.90 4.97
C ASN A 389 23.25 -16.02 4.73
N TYR A 390 23.48 -17.22 5.25
CA TYR A 390 22.49 -18.31 5.14
C TYR A 390 21.19 -17.98 5.86
N PHE A 391 21.25 -17.36 7.03
CA PHE A 391 20.07 -16.91 7.73
C PHE A 391 19.31 -15.83 6.96
N SER A 392 20.00 -14.91 6.31
CA SER A 392 19.39 -13.90 5.46
C SER A 392 18.65 -14.52 4.26
N LEU A 393 19.24 -15.55 3.61
CA LEU A 393 18.58 -16.29 2.53
C LEU A 393 17.37 -17.08 3.03
N PHE A 394 17.46 -17.68 4.22
CA PHE A 394 16.36 -18.36 4.87
C PHE A 394 15.18 -17.39 5.12
N CYS A 395 15.44 -16.21 5.68
CA CYS A 395 14.44 -15.18 5.86
C CYS A 395 13.87 -14.70 4.52
N LEU A 396 14.71 -14.42 3.52
CA LEU A 396 14.29 -14.00 2.19
C LEU A 396 13.35 -15.01 1.53
N HIS A 397 13.61 -16.31 1.68
CA HIS A 397 12.72 -17.35 1.17
C HIS A 397 11.34 -17.26 1.83
N GLN A 398 11.29 -17.14 3.15
CA GLN A 398 10.03 -16.96 3.90
C GLN A 398 9.30 -15.66 3.51
N GLU A 399 10.03 -14.56 3.35
CA GLU A 399 9.46 -13.28 2.94
C GLU A 399 8.92 -13.33 1.50
N THR A 400 9.57 -14.09 0.61
CA THR A 400 9.07 -14.36 -0.74
C THR A 400 7.71 -15.09 -0.69
N GLN A 401 7.60 -16.12 0.13
CA GLN A 401 6.31 -16.82 0.33
C GLN A 401 5.24 -15.88 0.90
N LEU A 402 5.62 -14.99 1.81
CA LEU A 402 4.70 -14.02 2.37
C LEU A 402 4.20 -13.03 1.30
N VAL A 403 5.06 -12.55 0.40
CA VAL A 403 4.63 -11.73 -0.76
C VAL A 403 3.62 -12.50 -1.61
N PHE A 404 3.87 -13.77 -1.92
CA PHE A 404 2.94 -14.60 -2.69
C PHE A 404 1.61 -14.84 -1.95
N THR A 405 1.63 -14.92 -0.63
CA THR A 405 0.41 -14.98 0.19
C THR A 405 -0.46 -13.73 0.04
N TYR A 406 0.13 -12.57 -0.25
CA TYR A 406 -0.60 -11.33 -0.51
C TYR A 406 -1.11 -11.18 -1.95
N LEU A 407 -0.64 -11.97 -2.93
CA LEU A 407 -1.09 -11.84 -4.33
C LEU A 407 -2.62 -11.87 -4.52
N PRO A 408 -3.42 -12.69 -3.79
CA PRO A 408 -4.87 -12.66 -3.95
C PRO A 408 -5.53 -11.31 -3.65
N ILE A 409 -4.83 -10.36 -2.99
CA ILE A 409 -5.36 -8.99 -2.80
C ILE A 409 -5.62 -8.31 -4.15
N THR A 410 -4.92 -8.71 -5.21
CA THR A 410 -5.08 -8.14 -6.55
C THR A 410 -6.48 -8.37 -7.12
N SER A 411 -7.06 -9.55 -6.92
CA SER A 411 -8.44 -9.83 -7.34
C SER A 411 -9.46 -8.99 -6.57
N HIS A 412 -9.22 -8.75 -5.28
CA HIS A 412 -10.06 -7.87 -4.47
C HIS A 412 -9.98 -6.41 -4.94
N ILE A 413 -8.79 -5.94 -5.31
CA ILE A 413 -8.59 -4.57 -5.82
C ILE A 413 -9.31 -4.39 -7.17
N LEU A 414 -9.13 -5.34 -8.09
CA LEU A 414 -9.78 -5.29 -9.40
C LEU A 414 -11.30 -5.41 -9.27
N GLY A 415 -11.80 -6.29 -8.40
CA GLY A 415 -13.21 -6.39 -8.07
C GLY A 415 -13.77 -5.09 -7.49
N ALA A 416 -13.05 -4.45 -6.60
CA ALA A 416 -13.44 -3.16 -6.03
C ALA A 416 -13.49 -2.06 -7.10
N LEU A 417 -12.53 -2.03 -8.03
CA LEU A 417 -12.54 -1.09 -9.16
C LEU A 417 -13.80 -1.28 -10.01
N VAL A 418 -14.07 -2.52 -10.45
CA VAL A 418 -15.25 -2.82 -11.28
C VAL A 418 -16.54 -2.46 -10.56
N ASN A 419 -16.69 -2.87 -9.31
CA ASN A 419 -17.88 -2.57 -8.49
C ASN A 419 -18.06 -1.05 -8.29
N SER A 420 -16.98 -0.31 -8.03
CA SER A 420 -17.02 1.14 -7.91
C SER A 420 -17.52 1.81 -9.20
N GLN A 421 -17.01 1.37 -10.37
CA GLN A 421 -17.45 1.91 -11.68
C GLN A 421 -18.92 1.58 -11.94
N VAL A 422 -19.35 0.32 -11.76
CA VAL A 422 -20.74 -0.10 -11.94
C VAL A 422 -21.69 0.71 -11.05
N GLN A 423 -21.34 0.86 -9.78
CA GLN A 423 -22.16 1.62 -8.84
C GLN A 423 -22.20 3.11 -9.19
N GLY A 424 -21.07 3.72 -9.52
CA GLY A 424 -20.99 5.14 -9.87
C GLY A 424 -21.79 5.49 -11.13
N HIS A 425 -21.65 4.68 -12.18
CA HIS A 425 -22.41 4.87 -13.42
C HIS A 425 -23.93 4.67 -13.21
N ARG A 426 -24.33 3.69 -12.38
CA ARG A 426 -25.74 3.48 -12.04
C ARG A 426 -26.30 4.67 -11.29
N GLU A 427 -25.65 5.09 -10.19
CA GLU A 427 -26.11 6.21 -9.38
C GLU A 427 -26.19 7.52 -10.17
N MET A 428 -25.20 7.78 -11.04
CA MET A 428 -25.20 8.94 -11.92
C MET A 428 -26.32 8.84 -12.98
N GLY A 429 -26.50 7.66 -13.57
CA GLY A 429 -27.55 7.38 -14.57
C GLY A 429 -28.96 7.54 -13.99
N GLU A 430 -29.18 7.14 -12.73
CA GLU A 430 -30.48 7.33 -12.02
C GLU A 430 -30.82 8.80 -11.88
N VAL A 431 -29.85 9.67 -11.52
CA VAL A 431 -30.07 11.11 -11.39
C VAL A 431 -30.36 11.73 -12.77
N TRP A 432 -29.58 11.41 -13.81
CA TRP A 432 -29.83 11.90 -15.16
C TRP A 432 -31.19 11.44 -15.71
N THR A 433 -31.56 10.20 -15.45
CA THR A 433 -32.87 9.65 -15.88
C THR A 433 -34.03 10.35 -15.14
N ALA A 434 -33.87 10.64 -13.87
CA ALA A 434 -34.88 11.39 -13.10
C ALA A 434 -34.97 12.87 -13.51
N LEU A 435 -33.87 13.45 -13.98
CA LEU A 435 -33.81 14.84 -14.44
C LEU A 435 -34.50 15.05 -15.80
N HIS A 436 -34.41 14.09 -16.73
CA HIS A 436 -34.94 14.20 -18.08
C HIS A 436 -36.44 14.58 -18.14
N PRO A 437 -37.39 13.91 -17.44
CA PRO A 437 -38.78 14.31 -17.41
C PRO A 437 -39.02 15.65 -16.72
N LYS A 438 -38.18 15.99 -15.69
CA LYS A 438 -38.27 17.30 -15.02
C LYS A 438 -37.95 18.45 -15.98
N LEU A 439 -37.00 18.30 -16.90
CA LEU A 439 -36.71 19.30 -17.94
C LEU A 439 -37.93 19.60 -18.79
N THR A 440 -38.67 18.58 -19.21
CA THR A 440 -39.90 18.73 -19.99
C THR A 440 -40.97 19.53 -19.20
N CYS A 441 -41.12 19.27 -17.92
CA CYS A 441 -42.05 20.03 -17.06
C CYS A 441 -41.57 21.48 -16.81
N LEU A 442 -40.27 21.68 -16.62
CA LEU A 442 -39.69 23.00 -16.29
C LEU A 442 -39.72 23.95 -17.50
N PHE A 443 -39.56 23.42 -18.73
CA PHE A 443 -39.48 24.21 -19.95
C PHE A 443 -40.66 24.00 -20.92
N GLY A 444 -41.53 23.01 -20.66
CA GLY A 444 -42.66 22.66 -21.52
C GLY A 444 -43.84 23.63 -21.52
N GLY A 445 -43.84 24.67 -20.68
CA GLY A 445 -44.88 25.70 -20.63
C GLY A 445 -44.80 26.79 -21.71
N SER A 446 -43.81 26.80 -22.56
CA SER A 446 -43.61 27.78 -23.65
C SER A 446 -43.33 27.07 -24.94
N ASN A 447 -44.41 26.92 -25.76
CA ASN A 447 -44.36 26.59 -27.18
C ASN A 447 -43.24 25.69 -27.73
N GLY A 448 -43.52 24.40 -27.82
CA GLY A 448 -43.19 23.59 -28.98
C GLY A 448 -41.73 23.39 -29.39
N LEU A 449 -40.82 23.03 -28.51
CA LEU A 449 -39.62 22.30 -28.89
C LEU A 449 -39.79 20.84 -28.42
N GLN A 450 -40.39 20.04 -29.29
CA GLN A 450 -40.33 18.58 -29.16
C GLN A 450 -38.86 18.15 -29.23
N SER A 451 -38.34 17.65 -28.13
CA SER A 451 -37.06 16.97 -28.12
C SER A 451 -37.13 15.78 -29.11
N PRO A 452 -36.11 15.58 -29.97
CA PRO A 452 -36.10 14.41 -30.85
C PRO A 452 -36.14 13.14 -30.00
N PRO A 453 -36.95 12.11 -30.40
CA PRO A 453 -37.02 10.85 -29.66
C PRO A 453 -35.63 10.20 -29.68
N LEU A 454 -35.15 9.80 -28.47
CA LEU A 454 -33.98 8.95 -28.34
C LEU A 454 -34.28 7.63 -29.07
N SER A 455 -33.61 7.42 -30.21
CA SER A 455 -33.70 6.16 -30.94
C SER A 455 -33.31 4.99 -30.05
N PRO A 456 -34.15 3.95 -29.95
CA PRO A 456 -33.74 2.72 -29.27
C PRO A 456 -32.71 2.02 -30.17
N LYS A 457 -31.52 1.79 -29.59
CA LYS A 457 -30.58 0.77 -30.09
C LYS A 457 -30.27 -0.21 -29.01
#